data_850b5a7893eec1b71e672605f4a848d2
#
_entry.id   850b5a7893eec1b71e672605f4a848d2
#
_cell.length_a   1.000
_cell.length_b   1.000
_cell.length_c   1.000
_cell.angle_alpha   90.00
_cell.angle_beta   90.00
_cell.angle_gamma   90.00
#
_symmetry.space_group_name_H-M   'P 1'
#
loop_
_entity.id
_entity.type
_entity.pdbx_description
1 polymer ?
#
loop_
_entity_poly.entity_id
_entity_poly.type
_entity_poly.pdbx_seq_one_letter_code
_entity_poly.pdbx_strand_id
1 'polypeptide(L)'
;MLNFKNKVVVITGGTRGIGFETAKAFLEKKASVIILGSRQESVVKAINKLSDLGHTADGYFPNLNNYEEVENLFNDLKEKYGKIDVLINNAGISANKKIEDTTSEEFSKIMDINVNAIFNTSKAVTPIMKEQKGGVILNTSSMVSRYGQPSGVGYPASKFAVNGITKSLARELAPFNIRVNAVAPGITKTDMVEALPEEMISGLIKTIPLGRIGEPRDIANAYLFLASPMASYISGEILHVDGLARN
;
A
#
# COMPACT_ATOMS: atom_id res chain seq x y z
N MET A 1 21.34 8.21 7.56
CA MET A 1 20.76 6.91 7.11
C MET A 1 19.38 6.78 7.74
N LEU A 2 18.33 6.41 6.98
CA LEU A 2 16.98 6.22 7.53
C LEU A 2 16.99 5.13 8.61
N ASN A 3 16.37 5.39 9.76
CA ASN A 3 16.29 4.47 10.88
C ASN A 3 14.86 4.48 11.42
N PHE A 4 14.25 3.29 11.54
CA PHE A 4 12.89 3.09 12.05
C PHE A 4 12.88 2.25 13.34
N LYS A 5 14.02 2.22 14.07
CA LYS A 5 14.09 1.57 15.39
C LYS A 5 12.96 2.10 16.28
N ASN A 6 12.28 1.21 16.97
CA ASN A 6 11.14 1.51 17.84
C ASN A 6 9.91 2.09 17.08
N LYS A 7 9.83 1.94 15.75
CA LYS A 7 8.65 2.29 14.96
C LYS A 7 7.85 1.04 14.63
N VAL A 8 6.54 1.12 14.80
CA VAL A 8 5.57 0.06 14.50
C VAL A 8 4.91 0.38 13.18
N VAL A 9 5.02 -0.56 12.24
CA VAL A 9 4.57 -0.39 10.85
C VAL A 9 3.61 -1.51 10.49
N VAL A 10 2.38 -1.16 10.13
CA VAL A 10 1.35 -2.10 9.66
C VAL A 10 1.22 -1.96 8.14
N ILE A 11 1.28 -3.09 7.42
CA ILE A 11 1.24 -3.13 5.94
C ILE A 11 0.16 -4.09 5.47
N THR A 12 -0.88 -3.58 4.81
CA THR A 12 -1.89 -4.43 4.17
C THR A 12 -1.36 -4.96 2.83
N GLY A 13 -1.73 -6.20 2.49
CA GLY A 13 -1.19 -6.85 1.28
C GLY A 13 0.32 -7.09 1.33
N GLY A 14 0.87 -7.31 2.55
CA GLY A 14 2.31 -7.47 2.81
C GLY A 14 2.88 -8.84 2.43
N THR A 15 2.11 -9.72 1.81
CA THR A 15 2.53 -11.12 1.59
C THR A 15 3.29 -11.36 0.29
N ARG A 16 3.28 -10.43 -0.67
CA ARG A 16 3.99 -10.53 -1.96
C ARG A 16 4.22 -9.17 -2.60
N GLY A 17 4.99 -9.14 -3.68
CA GLY A 17 5.20 -7.97 -4.54
C GLY A 17 5.67 -6.74 -3.76
N ILE A 18 5.06 -5.59 -4.05
CA ILE A 18 5.38 -4.30 -3.44
C ILE A 18 5.25 -4.35 -1.91
N GLY A 19 4.17 -4.94 -1.38
CA GLY A 19 3.92 -5.00 0.06
C GLY A 19 4.98 -5.81 0.81
N PHE A 20 5.39 -6.95 0.26
CA PHE A 20 6.45 -7.79 0.84
C PHE A 20 7.81 -7.08 0.83
N GLU A 21 8.18 -6.48 -0.31
CA GLU A 21 9.45 -5.75 -0.38
C GLU A 21 9.44 -4.51 0.52
N THR A 22 8.28 -3.86 0.68
CA THR A 22 8.10 -2.76 1.64
C THR A 22 8.31 -3.26 3.08
N ALA A 23 7.71 -4.40 3.45
CA ALA A 23 7.90 -4.99 4.77
C ALA A 23 9.39 -5.28 5.04
N LYS A 24 10.07 -5.93 4.10
CA LYS A 24 11.52 -6.19 4.17
C LYS A 24 12.32 -4.90 4.32
N ALA A 25 12.01 -3.87 3.53
CA ALA A 25 12.70 -2.58 3.57
C ALA A 25 12.58 -1.88 4.94
N PHE A 26 11.42 -1.94 5.59
CA PHE A 26 11.25 -1.40 6.94
C PHE A 26 11.97 -2.25 8.00
N LEU A 27 11.95 -3.58 7.87
CA LEU A 27 12.71 -4.49 8.76
C LEU A 27 14.23 -4.23 8.68
N GLU A 28 14.78 -4.04 7.49
CA GLU A 28 16.18 -3.64 7.27
C GLU A 28 16.53 -2.31 7.97
N LYS A 29 15.52 -1.46 8.21
CA LYS A 29 15.65 -0.18 8.94
C LYS A 29 15.26 -0.31 10.42
N LYS A 30 15.14 -1.53 10.94
CA LYS A 30 14.91 -1.87 12.37
C LYS A 30 13.50 -1.52 12.87
N ALA A 31 12.50 -1.42 11.99
CA ALA A 31 11.10 -1.32 12.39
C ALA A 31 10.56 -2.65 12.94
N SER A 32 9.56 -2.57 13.82
CA SER A 32 8.64 -3.68 14.10
C SER A 32 7.57 -3.68 13.01
N VAL A 33 7.51 -4.74 12.21
CA VAL A 33 6.60 -4.81 11.04
C VAL A 33 5.53 -5.87 11.27
N ILE A 34 4.31 -5.49 10.95
CA ILE A 34 3.14 -6.35 10.93
C ILE A 34 2.61 -6.40 9.49
N ILE A 35 2.53 -7.58 8.90
CA ILE A 35 1.95 -7.77 7.58
C ILE A 35 0.54 -8.31 7.67
N LEU A 36 -0.37 -7.73 6.88
CA LEU A 36 -1.73 -8.23 6.74
C LEU A 36 -1.92 -8.86 5.36
N GLY A 37 -2.42 -10.08 5.34
CA GLY A 37 -2.74 -10.83 4.11
C GLY A 37 -4.22 -11.20 4.05
N SER A 38 -4.68 -11.75 2.94
CA SER A 38 -6.07 -12.20 2.75
C SER A 38 -6.30 -13.67 3.16
N ARG A 39 -5.24 -14.45 3.37
CA ARG A 39 -5.32 -15.87 3.72
C ARG A 39 -4.15 -16.27 4.61
N GLN A 40 -4.42 -17.13 5.58
CA GLN A 40 -3.43 -17.64 6.52
C GLN A 40 -2.20 -18.22 5.83
N GLU A 41 -2.39 -19.09 4.84
CA GLU A 41 -1.28 -19.74 4.10
C GLU A 41 -0.32 -18.71 3.48
N SER A 42 -0.85 -17.65 2.86
CA SER A 42 -0.03 -16.62 2.24
C SER A 42 0.76 -15.80 3.27
N VAL A 43 0.15 -15.56 4.43
CA VAL A 43 0.82 -14.88 5.56
C VAL A 43 1.94 -15.75 6.12
N VAL A 44 1.66 -17.01 6.44
CA VAL A 44 2.68 -17.95 6.95
C VAL A 44 3.86 -18.08 5.98
N LYS A 45 3.58 -18.24 4.68
CA LYS A 45 4.63 -18.28 3.64
C LYS A 45 5.49 -17.02 3.62
N ALA A 46 4.88 -15.84 3.75
CA ALA A 46 5.60 -14.58 3.74
C ALA A 46 6.45 -14.40 5.02
N ILE A 47 5.90 -14.74 6.19
CA ILE A 47 6.65 -14.70 7.46
C ILE A 47 7.87 -15.64 7.40
N ASN A 48 7.70 -16.87 6.92
CA ASN A 48 8.82 -17.81 6.78
C ASN A 48 9.90 -17.24 5.84
N LYS A 49 9.49 -16.67 4.69
CA LYS A 49 10.43 -16.04 3.75
C LYS A 49 11.17 -14.84 4.38
N LEU A 50 10.52 -14.04 5.21
CA LEU A 50 11.19 -12.96 5.96
C LEU A 50 12.16 -13.54 7.00
N SER A 51 11.78 -14.62 7.69
CA SER A 51 12.64 -15.34 8.66
C SER A 51 13.90 -15.90 8.00
N ASP A 52 13.77 -16.53 6.82
CA ASP A 52 14.90 -17.04 6.04
C ASP A 52 15.88 -15.93 5.63
N LEU A 53 15.40 -14.69 5.51
CA LEU A 53 16.21 -13.50 5.26
C LEU A 53 16.77 -12.86 6.55
N GLY A 54 16.58 -13.48 7.72
CA GLY A 54 17.06 -13.00 9.01
C GLY A 54 16.19 -11.91 9.64
N HIS A 55 14.92 -11.79 9.24
CA HIS A 55 14.00 -10.79 9.76
C HIS A 55 12.83 -11.43 10.52
N THR A 56 12.35 -10.75 11.55
CA THR A 56 11.16 -11.16 12.31
C THR A 56 10.03 -10.17 12.09
N ALA A 57 8.85 -10.66 11.71
CA ALA A 57 7.65 -9.88 11.55
C ALA A 57 6.42 -10.65 12.06
N ASP A 58 5.37 -9.94 12.48
CA ASP A 58 4.08 -10.57 12.76
C ASP A 58 3.19 -10.57 11.53
N GLY A 59 2.25 -11.51 11.47
CA GLY A 59 1.33 -11.65 10.35
C GLY A 59 -0.09 -12.00 10.77
N TYR A 60 -1.07 -11.32 10.14
CA TYR A 60 -2.50 -11.54 10.39
C TYR A 60 -3.27 -11.55 9.06
N PHE A 61 -4.51 -12.06 9.08
CA PHE A 61 -5.32 -12.21 7.86
C PHE A 61 -6.80 -11.80 8.07
N PRO A 62 -7.05 -10.56 8.56
CA PRO A 62 -8.42 -10.07 8.76
C PRO A 62 -9.12 -9.86 7.41
N ASN A 63 -10.44 -9.96 7.40
CA ASN A 63 -11.24 -9.43 6.31
C ASN A 63 -11.27 -7.90 6.40
N LEU A 64 -10.49 -7.22 5.55
CA LEU A 64 -10.39 -5.76 5.57
C LEU A 64 -11.70 -5.03 5.23
N ASN A 65 -12.70 -5.73 4.68
CA ASN A 65 -14.03 -5.19 4.43
C ASN A 65 -14.96 -5.33 5.66
N ASN A 66 -14.57 -6.09 6.66
CA ASN A 66 -15.27 -6.15 7.93
C ASN A 66 -14.61 -5.17 8.92
N TYR A 67 -15.27 -4.04 9.18
CA TYR A 67 -14.72 -3.01 10.07
C TYR A 67 -14.46 -3.52 11.48
N GLU A 68 -15.36 -4.34 12.04
CA GLU A 68 -15.21 -4.89 13.39
C GLU A 68 -13.96 -5.78 13.54
N GLU A 69 -13.69 -6.65 12.56
CA GLU A 69 -12.44 -7.43 12.53
C GLU A 69 -11.19 -6.54 12.46
N VAL A 70 -11.25 -5.49 11.65
CA VAL A 70 -10.15 -4.52 11.50
C VAL A 70 -9.95 -3.76 12.81
N GLU A 71 -11.01 -3.23 13.41
CA GLU A 71 -10.96 -2.46 14.66
C GLU A 71 -10.39 -3.30 15.80
N ASN A 72 -10.88 -4.53 15.97
CA ASN A 72 -10.39 -5.46 16.97
C ASN A 72 -8.89 -5.76 16.79
N LEU A 73 -8.47 -6.09 15.57
CA LEU A 73 -7.05 -6.30 15.29
C LEU A 73 -6.19 -5.08 15.64
N PHE A 74 -6.62 -3.86 15.28
CA PHE A 74 -5.84 -2.66 15.54
C PHE A 74 -5.76 -2.35 17.04
N ASN A 75 -6.81 -2.67 17.82
CA ASN A 75 -6.80 -2.58 19.27
C ASN A 75 -5.82 -3.60 19.88
N ASP A 76 -5.82 -4.85 19.42
CA ASP A 76 -4.86 -5.89 19.84
C ASP A 76 -3.41 -5.47 19.51
N LEU A 77 -3.19 -4.89 18.34
CA LEU A 77 -1.87 -4.37 17.96
C LEU A 77 -1.45 -3.20 18.85
N LYS A 78 -2.36 -2.29 19.20
CA LYS A 78 -2.09 -1.22 20.16
C LYS A 78 -1.74 -1.77 21.54
N GLU A 79 -2.47 -2.77 22.01
CA GLU A 79 -2.17 -3.42 23.30
C GLU A 79 -0.78 -4.08 23.26
N LYS A 80 -0.48 -4.84 22.21
CA LYS A 80 0.80 -5.56 22.05
C LYS A 80 2.02 -4.65 21.89
N TYR A 81 1.89 -3.58 21.10
CA TYR A 81 3.03 -2.73 20.71
C TYR A 81 3.03 -1.34 21.37
N GLY A 82 1.94 -0.97 22.03
CA GLY A 82 1.75 0.34 22.66
C GLY A 82 1.41 1.48 21.69
N LYS A 83 1.61 1.29 20.37
CA LYS A 83 1.41 2.30 19.33
C LYS A 83 1.39 1.72 17.93
N ILE A 84 0.97 2.55 16.96
CA ILE A 84 1.15 2.29 15.51
C ILE A 84 1.68 3.57 14.87
N ASP A 85 2.96 3.60 14.46
CA ASP A 85 3.58 4.80 13.89
C ASP A 85 3.26 4.99 12.40
N VAL A 86 3.15 3.88 11.65
CA VAL A 86 2.92 3.92 10.19
C VAL A 86 1.90 2.86 9.80
N LEU A 87 0.89 3.27 9.02
CA LEU A 87 -0.01 2.39 8.31
C LEU A 87 0.25 2.51 6.81
N ILE A 88 0.48 1.39 6.13
CA ILE A 88 0.63 1.32 4.67
C ILE A 88 -0.53 0.50 4.10
N ASN A 89 -1.45 1.16 3.45
CA ASN A 89 -2.58 0.58 2.74
C ASN A 89 -2.12 0.17 1.32
N ASN A 90 -1.61 -1.06 1.20
CA ASN A 90 -1.10 -1.56 -0.07
C ASN A 90 -1.97 -2.69 -0.66
N ALA A 91 -2.87 -3.30 0.11
CA ALA A 91 -3.78 -4.30 -0.42
C ALA A 91 -4.61 -3.75 -1.59
N GLY A 92 -4.73 -4.53 -2.65
CA GLY A 92 -5.50 -4.14 -3.82
C GLY A 92 -5.52 -5.22 -4.90
N ILE A 93 -6.49 -5.10 -5.79
CA ILE A 93 -6.64 -5.92 -6.99
C ILE A 93 -6.76 -5.02 -8.22
N SER A 94 -6.32 -5.55 -9.37
CA SER A 94 -6.51 -4.92 -10.68
C SER A 94 -7.52 -5.70 -11.51
N ALA A 95 -8.07 -5.05 -12.53
CA ALA A 95 -8.94 -5.67 -13.54
C ALA A 95 -8.73 -5.01 -14.89
N ASN A 96 -8.77 -5.80 -15.95
CA ASN A 96 -8.53 -5.37 -17.33
C ASN A 96 -9.68 -5.73 -18.27
N LYS A 97 -10.87 -6.05 -17.74
CA LYS A 97 -12.04 -6.34 -18.56
C LYS A 97 -12.58 -5.06 -19.19
N LYS A 98 -13.10 -5.15 -20.40
CA LYS A 98 -13.83 -4.06 -21.05
C LYS A 98 -15.10 -3.73 -20.28
N ILE A 99 -15.65 -2.53 -20.49
CA ILE A 99 -16.84 -2.07 -19.76
C ILE A 99 -18.05 -2.98 -20.02
N GLU A 100 -18.24 -3.44 -21.26
CA GLU A 100 -19.32 -4.33 -21.65
C GLU A 100 -19.24 -5.73 -21.02
N ASP A 101 -18.02 -6.17 -20.61
CA ASP A 101 -17.77 -7.48 -20.03
C ASP A 101 -17.67 -7.43 -18.49
N THR A 102 -17.70 -6.24 -17.89
CA THR A 102 -17.55 -6.03 -16.45
C THR A 102 -18.90 -6.06 -15.76
N THR A 103 -19.10 -6.99 -14.81
CA THR A 103 -20.34 -7.02 -14.03
C THR A 103 -20.31 -6.00 -12.89
N SER A 104 -21.50 -5.63 -12.36
CA SER A 104 -21.63 -4.74 -11.20
C SER A 104 -20.95 -5.32 -9.96
N GLU A 105 -20.99 -6.65 -9.79
CA GLU A 105 -20.36 -7.37 -8.67
C GLU A 105 -18.84 -7.29 -8.76
N GLU A 106 -18.28 -7.45 -9.98
CA GLU A 106 -16.84 -7.30 -10.20
C GLU A 106 -16.38 -5.87 -9.93
N PHE A 107 -17.13 -4.88 -10.38
CA PHE A 107 -16.86 -3.47 -10.07
C PHE A 107 -16.91 -3.21 -8.57
N SER A 108 -17.97 -3.66 -7.88
CA SER A 108 -18.14 -3.52 -6.43
C SER A 108 -16.98 -4.17 -5.67
N LYS A 109 -16.57 -5.38 -6.07
CA LYS A 109 -15.44 -6.09 -5.46
C LYS A 109 -14.12 -5.30 -5.55
N ILE A 110 -13.89 -4.61 -6.68
CA ILE A 110 -12.71 -3.75 -6.83
C ILE A 110 -12.80 -2.57 -5.86
N MET A 111 -13.95 -1.93 -5.77
CA MET A 111 -14.16 -0.82 -4.84
C MET A 111 -14.02 -1.26 -3.38
N ASP A 112 -14.55 -2.42 -3.01
CA ASP A 112 -14.45 -2.96 -1.66
C ASP A 112 -12.99 -3.18 -1.25
N ILE A 113 -12.20 -3.84 -2.10
CA ILE A 113 -10.82 -4.19 -1.76
C ILE A 113 -9.89 -2.97 -1.87
N ASN A 114 -10.08 -2.11 -2.88
CA ASN A 114 -9.15 -1.01 -3.15
C ASN A 114 -9.50 0.29 -2.41
N VAL A 115 -10.75 0.46 -1.97
CA VAL A 115 -11.26 1.72 -1.40
C VAL A 115 -11.81 1.50 0.00
N ASN A 116 -12.80 0.62 0.18
CA ASN A 116 -13.43 0.40 1.48
C ASN A 116 -12.45 -0.17 2.51
N ALA A 117 -11.55 -1.07 2.10
CA ALA A 117 -10.50 -1.58 2.97
C ALA A 117 -9.56 -0.45 3.48
N ILE A 118 -9.20 0.51 2.61
CA ILE A 118 -8.38 1.68 3.01
C ILE A 118 -9.15 2.56 4.00
N PHE A 119 -10.44 2.77 3.77
CA PHE A 119 -11.28 3.51 4.70
C PHE A 119 -11.32 2.83 6.07
N ASN A 120 -11.59 1.52 6.12
CA ASN A 120 -11.70 0.76 7.36
C ASN A 120 -10.41 0.78 8.18
N THR A 121 -9.27 0.51 7.54
CA THR A 121 -7.95 0.51 8.22
C THR A 121 -7.56 1.90 8.69
N SER A 122 -7.81 2.93 7.87
CA SER A 122 -7.54 4.32 8.24
C SER A 122 -8.44 4.77 9.40
N LYS A 123 -9.72 4.38 9.40
CA LYS A 123 -10.66 4.65 10.49
C LYS A 123 -10.20 3.99 11.79
N ALA A 124 -9.77 2.73 11.75
CA ALA A 124 -9.33 1.98 12.92
C ALA A 124 -8.01 2.54 13.52
N VAL A 125 -7.05 2.96 12.70
CA VAL A 125 -5.77 3.49 13.19
C VAL A 125 -5.88 4.93 13.72
N THR A 126 -6.84 5.70 13.25
CA THR A 126 -6.96 7.13 13.56
C THR A 126 -7.05 7.45 15.05
N PRO A 127 -7.90 6.78 15.90
CA PRO A 127 -7.93 7.05 17.33
C PRO A 127 -6.59 6.74 18.00
N ILE A 128 -5.90 5.68 17.58
CA ILE A 128 -4.59 5.30 18.11
C ILE A 128 -3.57 6.40 17.81
N MET A 129 -3.51 6.87 16.55
CA MET A 129 -2.59 7.91 16.12
C MET A 129 -2.92 9.28 16.75
N LYS A 130 -4.20 9.59 17.00
CA LYS A 130 -4.61 10.82 17.72
C LYS A 130 -4.15 10.79 19.16
N GLU A 131 -4.33 9.68 19.88
CA GLU A 131 -3.88 9.51 21.26
C GLU A 131 -2.37 9.65 21.41
N GLN A 132 -1.59 9.07 20.49
CA GLN A 132 -0.12 9.18 20.47
C GLN A 132 0.38 10.52 19.88
N LYS A 133 -0.51 11.41 19.45
CA LYS A 133 -0.24 12.76 18.88
C LYS A 133 0.64 12.74 17.64
N GLY A 134 0.44 11.79 16.76
CA GLY A 134 1.15 11.71 15.51
C GLY A 134 1.10 10.33 14.86
N GLY A 135 1.38 10.28 13.57
CA GLY A 135 1.39 9.06 12.78
C GLY A 135 1.55 9.36 11.30
N VAL A 136 1.69 8.28 10.52
CA VAL A 136 1.77 8.38 9.06
C VAL A 136 0.87 7.32 8.42
N ILE A 137 -0.04 7.74 7.54
CA ILE A 137 -0.85 6.86 6.71
C ILE A 137 -0.37 7.00 5.27
N LEU A 138 -0.02 5.90 4.63
CA LEU A 138 0.45 5.84 3.25
C LEU A 138 -0.45 4.92 2.43
N ASN A 139 -1.02 5.44 1.35
CA ASN A 139 -1.92 4.69 0.48
C ASN A 139 -1.23 4.29 -0.82
N THR A 140 -1.56 3.13 -1.37
CA THR A 140 -1.10 2.70 -2.69
C THR A 140 -2.10 3.13 -3.75
N SER A 141 -1.77 4.20 -4.47
CA SER A 141 -2.47 4.62 -5.68
C SER A 141 -1.91 3.87 -6.91
N SER A 142 -1.89 4.50 -8.06
CA SER A 142 -1.30 3.98 -9.30
C SER A 142 -1.16 5.12 -10.33
N MET A 143 -0.28 4.96 -11.33
CA MET A 143 -0.22 5.86 -12.48
C MET A 143 -1.57 6.00 -13.20
N VAL A 144 -2.40 4.95 -13.18
CA VAL A 144 -3.74 4.98 -13.80
C VAL A 144 -4.72 5.94 -13.10
N SER A 145 -4.42 6.38 -11.88
CA SER A 145 -5.19 7.42 -11.19
C SER A 145 -4.95 8.83 -11.75
N ARG A 146 -4.12 8.95 -12.77
CA ARG A 146 -3.83 10.20 -13.48
C ARG A 146 -4.31 10.17 -14.92
N TYR A 147 -4.15 9.02 -15.58
CA TYR A 147 -4.38 8.90 -17.03
C TYR A 147 -5.55 7.98 -17.38
N GLY A 148 -6.06 7.18 -16.43
CA GLY A 148 -6.95 6.06 -16.73
C GLY A 148 -6.16 4.87 -17.30
N GLN A 149 -6.88 3.97 -17.97
CA GLN A 149 -6.30 2.86 -18.75
C GLN A 149 -7.26 2.47 -19.88
N PRO A 150 -6.76 1.81 -20.95
CA PRO A 150 -7.59 1.47 -22.11
C PRO A 150 -8.72 0.46 -21.84
N SER A 151 -8.60 -0.36 -20.78
CA SER A 151 -9.61 -1.34 -20.38
C SER A 151 -9.63 -1.52 -18.87
N GLY A 152 -10.79 -1.91 -18.28
CA GLY A 152 -10.93 -2.14 -16.86
C GLY A 152 -11.18 -0.86 -16.06
N VAL A 153 -12.30 -0.20 -16.32
CA VAL A 153 -12.70 1.09 -15.68
C VAL A 153 -12.71 1.06 -14.15
N GLY A 154 -12.99 -0.08 -13.53
CA GLY A 154 -13.09 -0.21 -12.07
C GLY A 154 -11.76 0.05 -11.36
N TYR A 155 -10.65 -0.43 -11.91
CA TYR A 155 -9.35 -0.23 -11.29
C TYR A 155 -8.91 1.25 -11.27
N PRO A 156 -8.88 1.99 -12.40
CA PRO A 156 -8.61 3.43 -12.37
C PRO A 156 -9.59 4.19 -11.46
N ALA A 157 -10.90 3.92 -11.55
CA ALA A 157 -11.90 4.57 -10.71
C ALA A 157 -11.56 4.42 -9.21
N SER A 158 -11.19 3.19 -8.78
CA SER A 158 -10.76 2.94 -7.41
C SER A 158 -9.50 3.73 -7.03
N LYS A 159 -8.53 3.89 -7.94
CA LYS A 159 -7.28 4.62 -7.66
C LYS A 159 -7.46 6.14 -7.65
N PHE A 160 -8.41 6.68 -8.43
CA PHE A 160 -8.87 8.06 -8.27
C PHE A 160 -9.53 8.28 -6.91
N ALA A 161 -10.37 7.34 -6.45
CA ALA A 161 -10.98 7.39 -5.12
C ALA A 161 -9.91 7.37 -4.00
N VAL A 162 -8.86 6.55 -4.12
CA VAL A 162 -7.72 6.54 -3.18
C VAL A 162 -7.05 7.91 -3.11
N ASN A 163 -6.86 8.61 -4.24
CA ASN A 163 -6.32 9.96 -4.25
C ASN A 163 -7.24 10.95 -3.51
N GLY A 164 -8.55 10.82 -3.68
CA GLY A 164 -9.56 11.61 -2.97
C GLY A 164 -9.50 11.38 -1.46
N ILE A 165 -9.50 10.12 -1.03
CA ILE A 165 -9.36 9.73 0.39
C ILE A 165 -8.06 10.29 0.97
N THR A 166 -6.93 10.13 0.28
CA THR A 166 -5.62 10.61 0.73
C THR A 166 -5.64 12.12 1.01
N LYS A 167 -6.15 12.92 0.07
CA LYS A 167 -6.22 14.38 0.21
C LYS A 167 -7.18 14.83 1.32
N SER A 168 -8.33 14.16 1.45
CA SER A 168 -9.32 14.48 2.47
C SER A 168 -8.82 14.14 3.87
N LEU A 169 -8.30 12.91 4.07
CA LEU A 169 -7.74 12.50 5.36
C LEU A 169 -6.52 13.34 5.75
N ALA A 170 -5.69 13.75 4.78
CA ALA A 170 -4.56 14.64 5.05
C ALA A 170 -5.00 15.96 5.69
N ARG A 171 -6.10 16.57 5.20
CA ARG A 171 -6.66 17.79 5.77
C ARG A 171 -7.29 17.56 7.14
N GLU A 172 -8.07 16.49 7.27
CA GLU A 172 -8.79 16.17 8.50
C GLU A 172 -7.83 15.82 9.66
N LEU A 173 -6.75 15.10 9.37
CA LEU A 173 -5.86 14.55 10.39
C LEU A 173 -4.62 15.42 10.67
N ALA A 174 -4.33 16.43 9.85
CA ALA A 174 -3.20 17.35 10.05
C ALA A 174 -3.17 18.02 11.43
N PRO A 175 -4.32 18.50 12.02
CA PRO A 175 -4.31 19.09 13.37
C PRO A 175 -3.81 18.14 14.46
N PHE A 176 -3.81 16.84 14.22
CA PHE A 176 -3.32 15.80 15.15
C PHE A 176 -1.89 15.36 14.85
N ASN A 177 -1.16 16.08 13.99
CA ASN A 177 0.19 15.73 13.54
C ASN A 177 0.25 14.35 12.84
N ILE A 178 -0.83 13.98 12.13
CA ILE A 178 -0.91 12.76 11.32
C ILE A 178 -0.78 13.17 9.86
N ARG A 179 0.23 12.63 9.17
CA ARG A 179 0.44 12.87 7.74
C ARG A 179 -0.19 11.74 6.92
N VAL A 180 -0.85 12.12 5.84
CA VAL A 180 -1.45 11.14 4.93
C VAL A 180 -0.97 11.44 3.50
N ASN A 181 -0.33 10.47 2.86
CA ASN A 181 0.15 10.59 1.48
C ASN A 181 -0.15 9.30 0.71
N ALA A 182 0.02 9.34 -0.59
CA ALA A 182 -0.03 8.14 -1.42
C ALA A 182 1.24 7.99 -2.27
N VAL A 183 1.60 6.75 -2.56
CA VAL A 183 2.55 6.40 -3.62
C VAL A 183 1.74 5.88 -4.80
N ALA A 184 2.03 6.36 -6.00
CA ALA A 184 1.40 5.96 -7.25
C ALA A 184 2.44 5.23 -8.12
N PRO A 185 2.54 3.89 -8.00
CA PRO A 185 3.46 3.11 -8.81
C PRO A 185 3.11 3.17 -10.30
N GLY A 186 4.14 3.16 -11.14
CA GLY A 186 4.04 2.80 -12.54
C GLY A 186 4.06 1.28 -12.73
N ILE A 187 4.47 0.87 -13.94
CA ILE A 187 4.66 -0.54 -14.26
C ILE A 187 5.81 -1.08 -13.40
N THR A 188 5.46 -1.96 -12.45
CA THR A 188 6.39 -2.49 -11.46
C THR A 188 6.48 -3.99 -11.59
N LYS A 189 7.68 -4.54 -11.53
CA LYS A 189 7.99 -5.97 -11.62
C LYS A 189 7.41 -6.72 -10.43
N THR A 190 6.25 -7.32 -10.64
CA THR A 190 5.53 -8.16 -9.68
C THR A 190 5.20 -9.48 -10.37
N ASP A 191 4.78 -10.50 -9.60
CA ASP A 191 4.39 -11.81 -10.14
C ASP A 191 3.44 -11.68 -11.35
N MET A 192 2.59 -10.64 -11.36
CA MET A 192 1.65 -10.38 -12.46
C MET A 192 2.37 -9.92 -13.74
N VAL A 193 3.39 -9.08 -13.63
CA VAL A 193 4.17 -8.58 -14.77
C VAL A 193 5.17 -9.63 -15.25
N GLU A 194 5.77 -10.38 -14.31
CA GLU A 194 6.69 -11.48 -14.66
C GLU A 194 6.00 -12.63 -15.42
N ALA A 195 4.69 -12.79 -15.23
CA ALA A 195 3.90 -13.79 -15.97
C ALA A 195 3.57 -13.37 -17.42
N LEU A 196 3.91 -12.14 -17.85
CA LEU A 196 3.67 -11.66 -19.20
C LEU A 196 4.76 -12.19 -20.16
N PRO A 197 4.43 -12.40 -21.47
CA PRO A 197 5.42 -12.70 -22.49
C PRO A 197 6.52 -11.62 -22.57
N GLU A 198 7.75 -12.03 -22.87
CA GLU A 198 8.91 -11.13 -22.93
C GLU A 198 8.72 -9.99 -23.96
N GLU A 199 8.05 -10.26 -25.09
CA GLU A 199 7.72 -9.25 -26.10
C GLU A 199 6.81 -8.15 -25.54
N MET A 200 5.82 -8.52 -24.71
CA MET A 200 4.95 -7.55 -24.04
C MET A 200 5.74 -6.71 -23.04
N ILE A 201 6.61 -7.34 -22.24
CA ILE A 201 7.49 -6.64 -21.29
C ILE A 201 8.38 -5.65 -22.05
N SER A 202 9.00 -6.07 -23.14
CA SER A 202 9.83 -5.21 -23.99
C SER A 202 9.05 -4.04 -24.59
N GLY A 203 7.78 -4.27 -24.98
CA GLY A 203 6.85 -3.23 -25.42
C GLY A 203 6.57 -2.20 -24.32
N LEU A 204 6.29 -2.66 -23.11
CA LEU A 204 6.05 -1.80 -21.96
C LEU A 204 7.28 -0.95 -21.61
N ILE A 205 8.48 -1.52 -21.63
CA ILE A 205 9.74 -0.80 -21.35
C ILE A 205 9.92 0.39 -22.29
N LYS A 206 9.60 0.24 -23.58
CA LYS A 206 9.70 1.32 -24.57
C LYS A 206 8.80 2.53 -24.26
N THR A 207 7.74 2.34 -23.49
CA THR A 207 6.84 3.44 -23.05
C THR A 207 7.34 4.16 -21.80
N ILE A 208 8.39 3.66 -21.15
CA ILE A 208 8.94 4.21 -19.90
C ILE A 208 10.20 5.02 -20.23
N PRO A 209 10.20 6.36 -20.08
CA PRO A 209 11.38 7.18 -20.39
C PRO A 209 12.64 6.82 -19.61
N LEU A 210 12.54 6.29 -18.38
CA LEU A 210 13.70 5.78 -17.64
C LEU A 210 14.23 4.43 -18.18
N GLY A 211 13.62 3.86 -19.23
CA GLY A 211 14.13 2.69 -19.96
C GLY A 211 14.09 1.38 -19.20
N ARG A 212 13.33 1.29 -18.11
CA ARG A 212 13.15 0.06 -17.35
C ARG A 212 11.80 0.02 -16.65
N ILE A 213 11.34 -1.19 -16.35
CA ILE A 213 10.24 -1.42 -15.39
C ILE A 213 10.74 -1.09 -13.98
N GLY A 214 9.87 -0.55 -13.15
CA GLY A 214 10.17 -0.32 -11.73
C GLY A 214 10.31 -1.64 -10.97
N GLU A 215 11.23 -1.69 -10.04
CA GLU A 215 11.34 -2.79 -9.09
C GLU A 215 10.46 -2.51 -7.86
N PRO A 216 9.92 -3.53 -7.15
CA PRO A 216 9.20 -3.34 -5.89
C PRO A 216 9.98 -2.50 -4.88
N ARG A 217 11.31 -2.57 -4.94
CA ARG A 217 12.22 -1.77 -4.11
C ARG A 217 12.14 -0.27 -4.40
N ASP A 218 11.91 0.14 -5.63
CA ASP A 218 11.72 1.56 -5.98
C ASP A 218 10.52 2.14 -5.22
N ILE A 219 9.43 1.37 -5.14
CA ILE A 219 8.22 1.75 -4.43
C ILE A 219 8.43 1.72 -2.90
N ALA A 220 9.10 0.68 -2.39
CA ALA A 220 9.44 0.58 -0.97
C ALA A 220 10.30 1.76 -0.48
N ASN A 221 11.23 2.24 -1.30
CA ASN A 221 12.05 3.41 -0.99
C ASN A 221 11.21 4.69 -0.88
N ALA A 222 10.19 4.86 -1.72
CA ALA A 222 9.26 5.98 -1.63
C ALA A 222 8.44 5.92 -0.32
N TYR A 223 7.99 4.75 0.09
CA TYR A 223 7.32 4.55 1.39
C TYR A 223 8.26 4.87 2.56
N LEU A 224 9.49 4.40 2.54
CA LEU A 224 10.49 4.73 3.57
C LEU A 224 10.70 6.25 3.67
N PHE A 225 10.83 6.94 2.54
CA PHE A 225 10.97 8.40 2.51
C PHE A 225 9.75 9.10 3.11
N LEU A 226 8.54 8.79 2.61
CA LEU A 226 7.31 9.42 3.08
C LEU A 226 6.99 9.10 4.54
N ALA A 227 7.38 7.92 5.05
CA ALA A 227 7.22 7.56 6.46
C ALA A 227 8.23 8.27 7.38
N SER A 228 9.34 8.75 6.84
CA SER A 228 10.44 9.31 7.62
C SER A 228 10.24 10.78 8.02
N PRO A 229 11.03 11.31 8.97
CA PRO A 229 11.07 12.74 9.29
C PRO A 229 11.48 13.64 8.11
N MET A 230 12.15 13.10 7.08
CA MET A 230 12.51 13.87 5.87
C MET A 230 11.27 14.38 5.12
N ALA A 231 10.12 13.72 5.28
CA ALA A 231 8.84 14.09 4.71
C ALA A 231 7.92 14.82 5.72
N SER A 232 8.48 15.42 6.79
CA SER A 232 7.69 16.02 7.89
C SER A 232 6.73 17.14 7.44
N TYR A 233 7.00 17.79 6.31
CA TYR A 233 6.15 18.84 5.76
C TYR A 233 5.39 18.42 4.50
N ILE A 234 5.32 17.08 4.24
CA ILE A 234 4.61 16.51 3.09
C ILE A 234 3.36 15.79 3.60
N SER A 235 2.18 16.29 3.25
CA SER A 235 0.87 15.68 3.53
C SER A 235 -0.12 16.03 2.42
N GLY A 236 -0.91 15.05 1.98
CA GLY A 236 -1.85 15.16 0.86
C GLY A 236 -1.23 14.94 -0.51
N GLU A 237 0.05 14.54 -0.57
CA GLU A 237 0.78 14.30 -1.81
C GLU A 237 0.47 12.91 -2.41
N ILE A 238 0.42 12.86 -3.74
CA ILE A 238 0.36 11.63 -4.52
C ILE A 238 1.69 11.50 -5.27
N LEU A 239 2.66 10.85 -4.65
CA LEU A 239 4.00 10.69 -5.19
C LEU A 239 4.02 9.61 -6.28
N HIS A 240 4.21 10.04 -7.52
CA HIS A 240 4.36 9.12 -8.64
C HIS A 240 5.78 8.51 -8.67
N VAL A 241 5.83 7.18 -8.72
CA VAL A 241 7.06 6.39 -8.84
C VAL A 241 6.89 5.48 -10.05
N ASP A 242 7.01 6.06 -11.23
CA ASP A 242 6.53 5.48 -12.48
C ASP A 242 7.55 5.55 -13.64
N GLY A 243 8.75 6.08 -13.39
CA GLY A 243 9.76 6.25 -14.43
C GLY A 243 9.33 7.19 -15.56
N LEU A 244 8.32 8.05 -15.30
CA LEU A 244 7.64 8.92 -16.25
C LEU A 244 6.86 8.14 -17.33
N ALA A 245 6.44 6.89 -17.02
CA ALA A 245 5.57 6.12 -17.91
C ALA A 245 4.26 6.88 -18.16
N ARG A 246 3.84 6.91 -19.43
CA ARG A 246 2.57 7.50 -19.88
C ARG A 246 1.82 6.42 -20.65
N ASN A 247 0.56 6.21 -20.32
CA ASN A 247 -0.34 5.38 -21.11
C ASN A 247 -1.03 6.22 -22.16
#